data_6514f8303b0e6265166a59b022119356
#
_entry.id   6514f8303b0e6265166a59b022119356
#
_cell.length_a   1.000
_cell.length_b   1.000
_cell.length_c   1.000
_cell.angle_alpha   90.00
_cell.angle_beta   90.00
_cell.angle_gamma   90.00
#
_symmetry.space_group_name_H-M   'P 1'
#
loop_
_entity.id
_entity.type
_entity.pdbx_description
1 polymer ?
#
loop_
_entity_poly.entity_id
_entity_poly.type
_entity_poly.pdbx_seq_one_letter_code
_entity_poly.pdbx_strand_id
1 'polypeptide(L)'
;QQSLKQCHIDIQFDVIEWNTLFTNWRKGSKDPSANGAQATNVSFAAMDPFFAMVRFTSTKTFPPVSNNWGYFGNPEFDGLIASARTSFEDKPRDAALAKLHARIVEEAPFIWIAHDVGPRAMSQKVKGVVQPRSWFIDIATMSMD
;
A
#
# COMPACT_ATOMS: atom_id res chain seq x y z
N GLN A 1 8.25 -12.55 14.79
CA GLN A 1 9.35 -13.51 14.62
C GLN A 1 9.05 -14.84 15.32
N GLN A 2 8.73 -14.83 16.64
CA GLN A 2 8.49 -16.08 17.40
C GLN A 2 7.32 -16.91 16.84
N SER A 3 6.22 -16.29 16.43
CA SER A 3 5.04 -16.97 15.87
C SER A 3 5.37 -17.72 14.57
N LEU A 4 6.25 -17.17 13.76
CA LEU A 4 6.64 -17.77 12.48
C LEU A 4 7.63 -18.91 12.63
N LYS A 5 8.42 -18.94 13.71
CA LYS A 5 9.27 -20.09 14.04
C LYS A 5 8.47 -21.38 14.26
N GLN A 6 7.25 -21.27 14.77
CA GLN A 6 6.35 -22.43 14.91
C GLN A 6 5.94 -23.02 13.56
N CYS A 7 6.01 -22.22 12.50
CA CYS A 7 5.76 -22.64 11.12
C CYS A 7 7.07 -22.95 10.36
N HIS A 8 8.18 -23.13 11.06
CA HIS A 8 9.50 -23.36 10.48
C HIS A 8 10.01 -22.23 9.56
N ILE A 9 9.52 -21.00 9.80
CA ILE A 9 9.95 -19.80 9.09
C ILE A 9 10.85 -18.99 10.02
N ASP A 10 12.12 -18.87 9.67
CA ASP A 10 13.04 -17.99 10.37
C ASP A 10 13.17 -16.65 9.66
N ILE A 11 12.85 -15.56 10.37
CA ILE A 11 12.94 -14.20 9.86
C ILE A 11 14.12 -13.49 10.51
N GLN A 12 14.98 -12.94 9.69
CA GLN A 12 16.01 -12.00 10.08
C GLN A 12 15.56 -10.58 9.75
N PHE A 13 15.62 -9.69 10.73
CA PHE A 13 15.28 -8.29 10.53
C PHE A 13 16.51 -7.50 10.10
N ASP A 14 16.38 -6.82 8.97
CA ASP A 14 17.26 -5.74 8.58
C ASP A 14 16.58 -4.41 8.95
N VAL A 15 17.07 -3.77 10.01
CA VAL A 15 16.49 -2.54 10.53
C VAL A 15 17.08 -1.35 9.77
N ILE A 16 16.26 -0.70 8.99
CA ILE A 16 16.64 0.44 8.17
C ILE A 16 15.95 1.71 8.66
N GLU A 17 16.66 2.84 8.62
CA GLU A 17 16.09 4.15 8.91
C GLU A 17 15.06 4.53 7.83
N TRP A 18 13.96 5.18 8.23
CA TRP A 18 12.81 5.45 7.37
C TRP A 18 13.14 6.25 6.11
N ASN A 19 13.94 7.32 6.22
CA ASN A 19 14.29 8.14 5.06
C ASN A 19 15.16 7.38 4.06
N THR A 20 16.02 6.51 4.56
CA THR A 20 16.85 5.62 3.74
C THR A 20 15.98 4.59 3.02
N LEU A 21 15.04 3.96 3.71
CA LEU A 21 14.06 3.05 3.11
C LEU A 21 13.26 3.77 2.03
N PHE A 22 12.71 4.93 2.33
CA PHE A 22 11.89 5.70 1.40
C PHE A 22 12.64 6.12 0.14
N THR A 23 13.90 6.54 0.30
CA THR A 23 14.79 6.90 -0.81
C THR A 23 15.11 5.70 -1.71
N ASN A 24 15.36 4.54 -1.08
CA ASN A 24 15.74 3.33 -1.80
C ASN A 24 14.54 2.54 -2.36
N TRP A 25 13.34 2.80 -1.89
CA TRP A 25 12.16 2.06 -2.29
C TRP A 25 11.95 2.01 -3.80
N ARG A 26 12.11 3.15 -4.46
CA ARG A 26 11.96 3.24 -5.93
C ARG A 26 13.08 2.56 -6.72
N LYS A 27 14.12 2.08 -6.06
CA LYS A 27 15.15 1.27 -6.72
C LYS A 27 14.72 -0.19 -6.84
N GLY A 28 13.81 -0.65 -5.96
CA GLY A 28 13.24 -1.98 -5.97
C GLY A 28 14.09 -3.05 -5.29
N SER A 29 13.51 -4.23 -5.14
CA SER A 29 14.15 -5.37 -4.45
C SER A 29 15.38 -5.93 -5.15
N LYS A 30 15.58 -5.60 -6.43
CA LYS A 30 16.73 -6.05 -7.23
C LYS A 30 17.94 -5.14 -7.10
N ASP A 31 17.79 -3.96 -6.50
CA ASP A 31 18.89 -3.02 -6.29
C ASP A 31 19.75 -3.48 -5.10
N PRO A 32 21.08 -3.29 -5.15
CA PRO A 32 21.98 -3.64 -4.04
C PRO A 32 21.60 -3.00 -2.70
N SER A 33 20.93 -1.83 -2.72
CA SER A 33 20.46 -1.18 -1.48
C SER A 33 19.33 -1.94 -0.77
N ALA A 34 18.73 -2.94 -1.39
CA ALA A 34 17.78 -3.84 -0.75
C ALA A 34 18.45 -4.89 0.14
N ASN A 35 19.79 -5.00 0.08
CA ASN A 35 20.61 -5.88 0.92
C ASN A 35 20.11 -7.35 0.95
N GLY A 36 19.55 -7.83 -0.17
CA GLY A 36 18.98 -9.17 -0.26
C GLY A 36 17.65 -9.37 0.48
N ALA A 37 17.02 -8.29 0.96
CA ALA A 37 15.73 -8.37 1.63
C ALA A 37 14.66 -8.98 0.72
N GLN A 38 13.94 -9.96 1.26
CA GLN A 38 12.89 -10.70 0.54
C GLN A 38 11.50 -10.12 0.79
N ALA A 39 11.34 -9.35 1.85
CA ALA A 39 10.12 -8.65 2.19
C ALA A 39 10.44 -7.31 2.85
N THR A 40 9.55 -6.35 2.70
CA THR A 40 9.64 -5.06 3.38
C THR A 40 8.32 -4.76 4.08
N ASN A 41 8.40 -4.23 5.29
CA ASN A 41 7.23 -3.75 6.01
C ASN A 41 6.90 -2.34 5.53
N VAL A 42 5.63 -2.11 5.23
CA VAL A 42 5.16 -0.81 4.77
C VAL A 42 3.74 -0.54 5.23
N SER A 43 3.48 0.69 5.63
CA SER A 43 2.13 1.24 5.76
C SER A 43 1.79 2.10 4.57
N PHE A 44 0.57 2.00 4.11
CA PHE A 44 0.11 2.75 2.96
C PHE A 44 -1.31 3.27 3.14
N ALA A 45 -1.49 4.57 2.94
CA ALA A 45 -2.80 5.20 2.91
C ALA A 45 -3.35 5.22 1.48
N ALA A 46 -4.56 4.72 1.30
CA ALA A 46 -5.32 4.88 0.09
C ALA A 46 -6.75 5.28 0.43
N MET A 47 -7.31 6.20 -0.34
CA MET A 47 -8.70 6.65 -0.19
C MET A 47 -9.66 5.85 -1.09
N ASP A 48 -9.12 5.12 -2.04
CA ASP A 48 -9.85 4.41 -3.08
C ASP A 48 -9.22 3.03 -3.30
N PRO A 49 -10.02 1.95 -3.41
CA PRO A 49 -9.51 0.59 -3.63
C PRO A 49 -8.65 0.45 -4.88
N PHE A 50 -8.92 1.22 -5.93
CA PHE A 50 -8.11 1.22 -7.14
C PHE A 50 -6.67 1.62 -6.86
N PHE A 51 -6.45 2.73 -6.16
CA PHE A 51 -5.09 3.19 -5.82
C PHE A 51 -4.38 2.27 -4.85
N ALA A 52 -5.12 1.65 -3.92
CA ALA A 52 -4.56 0.67 -3.00
C ALA A 52 -3.94 -0.52 -3.72
N MET A 53 -4.64 -1.04 -4.73
CA MET A 53 -4.22 -2.26 -5.44
C MET A 53 -3.22 -1.98 -6.55
N VAL A 54 -3.48 -0.98 -7.40
CA VAL A 54 -2.67 -0.71 -8.61
C VAL A 54 -1.20 -0.46 -8.31
N ARG A 55 -0.93 0.28 -7.23
CA ARG A 55 0.42 0.72 -6.88
C ARG A 55 1.42 -0.42 -6.70
N PHE A 56 0.96 -1.56 -6.23
CA PHE A 56 1.80 -2.69 -5.85
C PHE A 56 1.58 -3.94 -6.69
N THR A 57 0.70 -3.89 -7.70
CA THR A 57 0.33 -5.08 -8.48
C THR A 57 0.36 -4.89 -9.99
N SER A 58 0.57 -3.65 -10.47
CA SER A 58 0.73 -3.40 -11.90
C SER A 58 2.18 -3.55 -12.33
N THR A 59 2.40 -4.15 -13.50
CA THR A 59 3.74 -4.17 -14.13
C THR A 59 4.22 -2.76 -14.51
N LYS A 60 3.28 -1.83 -14.74
CA LYS A 60 3.57 -0.43 -15.07
C LYS A 60 4.04 0.40 -13.87
N THR A 61 3.95 -0.17 -12.66
CA THR A 61 4.39 0.48 -11.42
C THR A 61 5.70 -0.09 -10.87
N PHE A 62 6.41 -0.89 -11.66
CA PHE A 62 7.73 -1.39 -11.30
C PHE A 62 8.75 -0.26 -11.13
N PRO A 63 9.71 -0.41 -10.23
CA PRO A 63 10.81 0.52 -10.12
C PRO A 63 11.55 0.72 -11.45
N PRO A 64 12.05 1.93 -11.72
CA PRO A 64 12.02 3.14 -10.90
C PRO A 64 10.76 4.00 -11.08
N VAL A 65 9.78 3.56 -11.87
CA VAL A 65 8.57 4.33 -12.21
C VAL A 65 7.72 4.61 -10.98
N SER A 66 7.52 3.59 -10.15
CA SER A 66 6.70 3.69 -8.94
C SER A 66 7.21 2.78 -7.83
N ASN A 67 6.31 2.33 -6.95
CA ASN A 67 6.63 1.74 -5.66
C ASN A 67 6.34 0.24 -5.57
N ASN A 68 6.16 -0.44 -6.70
CA ASN A 68 6.01 -1.90 -6.71
C ASN A 68 7.38 -2.56 -6.49
N TRP A 69 7.89 -2.41 -5.26
CA TRP A 69 9.24 -2.78 -4.86
C TRP A 69 9.58 -4.24 -5.14
N GLY A 70 8.59 -5.14 -4.94
CA GLY A 70 8.75 -6.58 -5.14
C GLY A 70 8.61 -7.04 -6.60
N TYR A 71 8.33 -6.12 -7.55
CA TYR A 71 8.07 -6.44 -8.96
C TYR A 71 6.92 -7.44 -9.15
N PHE A 72 5.91 -7.34 -8.29
CA PHE A 72 4.73 -8.21 -8.35
C PHE A 72 3.71 -7.68 -9.35
N GLY A 73 3.35 -8.50 -10.33
CA GLY A 73 2.35 -8.16 -11.35
C GLY A 73 2.46 -9.08 -12.55
N ASN A 74 1.36 -9.15 -13.29
CA ASN A 74 1.25 -9.95 -14.51
C ASN A 74 0.24 -9.33 -15.49
N PRO A 75 0.13 -9.84 -16.73
CA PRO A 75 -0.81 -9.31 -17.73
C PRO A 75 -2.28 -9.39 -17.32
N GLU A 76 -2.69 -10.40 -16.54
CA GLU A 76 -4.05 -10.52 -16.02
C GLU A 76 -4.40 -9.34 -15.11
N PHE A 77 -3.49 -9.01 -14.18
CA PHE A 77 -3.66 -7.86 -13.28
C PHE A 77 -3.70 -6.55 -14.04
N ASP A 78 -2.81 -6.36 -15.00
CA ASP A 78 -2.81 -5.15 -15.83
C ASP A 78 -4.11 -5.03 -16.63
N GLY A 79 -4.68 -6.13 -17.11
CA GLY A 79 -5.97 -6.16 -17.80
C GLY A 79 -7.14 -5.76 -16.88
N LEU A 80 -7.19 -6.28 -15.65
CA LEU A 80 -8.21 -5.92 -14.66
C LEU A 80 -8.09 -4.44 -14.23
N ILE A 81 -6.86 -3.97 -14.04
CA ILE A 81 -6.56 -2.57 -13.74
C ILE A 81 -7.01 -1.65 -14.88
N ALA A 82 -6.74 -2.02 -16.12
CA ALA A 82 -7.16 -1.26 -17.29
C ALA A 82 -8.69 -1.21 -17.39
N SER A 83 -9.36 -2.33 -17.17
CA SER A 83 -10.81 -2.41 -17.14
C SER A 83 -11.42 -1.50 -16.07
N ALA A 84 -10.88 -1.54 -14.84
CA ALA A 84 -11.35 -0.66 -13.76
C ALA A 84 -11.11 0.82 -14.06
N ARG A 85 -9.97 1.17 -14.71
CA ARG A 85 -9.61 2.54 -15.06
C ARG A 85 -10.53 3.15 -16.12
N THR A 86 -10.97 2.33 -17.10
CA THR A 86 -11.78 2.80 -18.22
C THR A 86 -13.28 2.70 -17.97
N SER A 87 -13.68 2.09 -16.85
CA SER A 87 -15.09 1.97 -16.46
C SER A 87 -15.52 3.20 -15.67
N PHE A 88 -16.44 3.99 -16.24
CA PHE A 88 -17.02 5.17 -15.59
C PHE A 88 -18.25 4.83 -14.74
N GLU A 89 -18.84 3.66 -14.98
CA GLU A 89 -19.94 3.14 -14.18
C GLU A 89 -19.42 2.34 -12.98
N ASP A 90 -20.02 2.52 -11.81
CA ASP A 90 -19.58 1.87 -10.57
C ASP A 90 -19.63 0.34 -10.66
N LYS A 91 -20.70 -0.24 -11.17
CA LYS A 91 -20.87 -1.70 -11.21
C LYS A 91 -19.74 -2.44 -11.96
N PRO A 92 -19.41 -2.10 -13.23
CA PRO A 92 -18.34 -2.77 -13.94
C PRO A 92 -16.96 -2.45 -13.34
N ARG A 93 -16.76 -1.24 -12.82
CA ARG A 93 -15.53 -0.85 -12.10
C ARG A 93 -15.33 -1.72 -10.86
N ASP A 94 -16.34 -1.81 -10.01
CA ASP A 94 -16.29 -2.58 -8.77
C ASP A 94 -16.12 -4.08 -9.04
N ALA A 95 -16.75 -4.60 -10.08
CA ALA A 95 -16.57 -6.00 -10.49
C ALA A 95 -15.12 -6.29 -10.89
N ALA A 96 -14.48 -5.39 -11.65
CA ALA A 96 -13.07 -5.52 -12.02
C ALA A 96 -12.16 -5.44 -10.79
N LEU A 97 -12.42 -4.50 -9.87
CA LEU A 97 -11.65 -4.35 -8.64
C LEU A 97 -11.83 -5.53 -7.69
N ALA A 98 -13.05 -6.05 -7.54
CA ALA A 98 -13.31 -7.23 -6.73
C ALA A 98 -12.56 -8.47 -7.26
N LYS A 99 -12.54 -8.64 -8.60
CA LYS A 99 -11.79 -9.71 -9.24
C LYS A 99 -10.27 -9.56 -9.04
N LEU A 100 -9.76 -8.35 -9.21
CA LEU A 100 -8.35 -8.05 -8.94
C LEU A 100 -7.99 -8.33 -7.48
N HIS A 101 -8.82 -7.90 -6.53
CA HIS A 101 -8.61 -8.16 -5.11
C HIS A 101 -8.58 -9.66 -4.80
N ALA A 102 -9.52 -10.43 -5.34
CA ALA A 102 -9.57 -11.88 -5.14
C ALA A 102 -8.26 -12.55 -5.65
N ARG A 103 -7.78 -12.14 -6.81
CA ARG A 103 -6.52 -12.65 -7.37
C ARG A 103 -5.30 -12.26 -6.54
N ILE A 104 -5.26 -11.03 -6.01
CA ILE A 104 -4.19 -10.59 -5.11
C ILE A 104 -4.17 -11.44 -3.84
N VAL A 105 -5.33 -11.74 -3.27
CA VAL A 105 -5.43 -12.58 -2.07
C VAL A 105 -4.97 -14.01 -2.37
N GLU A 106 -5.34 -14.57 -3.51
CA GLU A 106 -4.96 -15.92 -3.94
C GLU A 106 -3.46 -16.06 -4.17
N GLU A 107 -2.82 -15.08 -4.82
CA GLU A 107 -1.38 -15.05 -5.07
C GLU A 107 -0.55 -14.71 -3.81
N ALA A 108 -1.20 -14.17 -2.79
CA ALA A 108 -0.62 -13.84 -1.48
C ALA A 108 0.72 -13.07 -1.50
N PRO A 109 0.88 -11.99 -2.29
CA PRO A 109 2.12 -11.21 -2.31
C PRO A 109 2.32 -10.38 -1.04
N PHE A 110 1.28 -10.26 -0.20
CA PHE A 110 1.26 -9.46 1.01
C PHE A 110 0.85 -10.29 2.22
N ILE A 111 1.50 -10.03 3.34
CA ILE A 111 1.03 -10.42 4.66
C ILE A 111 0.30 -9.21 5.26
N TRP A 112 -1.03 -9.28 5.31
CA TRP A 112 -1.86 -8.22 5.89
C TRP A 112 -1.76 -8.28 7.42
N ILE A 113 -1.27 -7.21 8.03
CA ILE A 113 -0.99 -7.21 9.48
C ILE A 113 -2.10 -6.49 10.24
N ALA A 114 -2.36 -5.21 9.90
CA ALA A 114 -3.32 -4.38 10.61
C ALA A 114 -3.75 -3.17 9.78
N HIS A 115 -4.88 -2.59 10.15
CA HIS A 115 -5.21 -1.22 9.80
C HIS A 115 -4.66 -0.28 10.87
N ASP A 116 -3.94 0.74 10.46
CA ASP A 116 -3.38 1.72 11.38
C ASP A 116 -4.48 2.51 12.08
N VAL A 117 -4.30 2.73 13.37
CA VAL A 117 -5.05 3.75 14.10
C VAL A 117 -4.32 5.07 13.91
N GLY A 118 -5.00 6.06 13.33
CA GLY A 118 -4.44 7.39 13.08
C GLY A 118 -4.76 8.38 14.21
N PRO A 119 -4.08 8.33 15.36
CA PRO A 119 -4.33 9.29 16.44
C PRO A 119 -3.95 10.68 15.99
N ARG A 120 -4.73 11.67 16.41
CA ARG A 120 -4.48 13.08 16.10
C ARG A 120 -4.50 13.90 17.37
N ALA A 121 -3.42 14.61 17.62
CA ALA A 121 -3.32 15.59 18.69
C ALA A 121 -3.54 16.98 18.12
N MET A 122 -4.38 17.77 18.79
CA MET A 122 -4.66 19.14 18.38
C MET A 122 -4.96 20.02 19.58
N SER A 123 -4.82 21.32 19.40
CA SER A 123 -5.23 22.30 20.42
C SER A 123 -6.74 22.28 20.60
N GLN A 124 -7.22 22.55 21.82
CA GLN A 124 -8.66 22.73 22.11
C GLN A 124 -9.27 23.93 21.38
N LYS A 125 -8.44 24.84 20.89
CA LYS A 125 -8.86 25.99 20.08
C LYS A 125 -9.25 25.62 18.66
N VAL A 126 -8.86 24.45 18.18
CA VAL A 126 -9.20 23.97 16.83
C VAL A 126 -10.62 23.43 16.84
N LYS A 127 -11.46 23.94 15.95
CA LYS A 127 -12.86 23.57 15.76
C LYS A 127 -13.08 22.97 14.36
N GLY A 128 -14.21 22.32 14.16
CA GLY A 128 -14.62 21.81 12.84
C GLY A 128 -13.82 20.59 12.36
N VAL A 129 -13.13 19.89 13.25
CA VAL A 129 -12.36 18.70 12.89
C VAL A 129 -13.29 17.52 12.66
N VAL A 130 -13.20 16.93 11.49
CA VAL A 130 -13.86 15.65 11.19
C VAL A 130 -12.76 14.58 11.09
N GLN A 131 -12.82 13.57 11.96
CA GLN A 131 -11.84 12.47 11.94
C GLN A 131 -12.00 11.65 10.66
N PRO A 132 -11.00 11.66 9.76
CA PRO A 132 -11.06 10.89 8.51
C PRO A 132 -10.75 9.41 8.77
N ARG A 133 -11.18 8.56 7.85
CA ARG A 133 -10.76 7.14 7.80
C ARG A 133 -9.38 6.94 7.14
N SER A 134 -8.75 8.03 6.73
CA SER A 134 -7.46 8.07 6.04
C SER A 134 -6.42 8.84 6.85
N TRP A 135 -5.17 8.80 6.44
CA TRP A 135 -4.10 9.64 6.99
C TRP A 135 -4.31 11.13 6.68
N PHE A 136 -5.01 11.40 5.60
CA PHE A 136 -5.27 12.78 5.16
C PHE A 136 -6.43 13.37 5.95
N ILE A 137 -6.30 14.62 6.34
CA ILE A 137 -7.33 15.37 7.03
C ILE A 137 -7.80 16.50 6.12
N ASP A 138 -9.11 16.72 6.05
CA ASP A 138 -9.66 17.88 5.40
C ASP A 138 -9.58 19.07 6.35
N ILE A 139 -8.77 20.05 5.97
CA ILE A 139 -8.57 21.29 6.73
C ILE A 139 -9.55 22.40 6.35
N ALA A 140 -10.32 22.23 5.28
CA ALA A 140 -11.22 23.27 4.78
C ALA A 140 -12.35 23.62 5.75
N THR A 141 -12.72 22.67 6.62
CA THR A 141 -13.77 22.87 7.63
C THR A 141 -13.26 23.35 8.97
N MET A 142 -11.93 23.49 9.12
CA MET A 142 -11.31 23.83 10.40
C MET A 142 -11.22 25.33 10.61
N SER A 143 -11.42 25.73 11.86
CA SER A 143 -11.14 27.10 12.33
C SER A 143 -10.34 27.05 13.62
N MET A 144 -9.75 28.17 14.01
CA MET A 144 -9.02 28.33 15.26
C MET A 144 -9.50 29.60 15.95
N ASP A 145 -9.95 29.47 17.20
CA ASP A 145 -10.37 30.57 18.08
C ASP A 145 -9.18 31.08 18.92
#